data_44539f2c21ab57994fe18c0ed283dd30
#
_entry.id   44539f2c21ab57994fe18c0ed283dd30
#
_cell.length_a   1.000
_cell.length_b   1.000
_cell.length_c   1.000
_cell.angle_alpha   90.00
_cell.angle_beta   90.00
_cell.angle_gamma   90.00
#
_symmetry.space_group_name_H-M   'P 1'
#
loop_
_entity.id
_entity.type
_entity.pdbx_description
1 polymer ?
#
loop_
_entity_poly.entity_id
_entity_poly.type
_entity_poly.pdbx_seq_one_letter_code
_entity_poly.pdbx_strand_id
1 'polypeptide(L)'
;MNKAFGVVMLLALGGCAVGPDFVRPAAPEGNGYTAQPVPADIVSSTGAESQRLSPGERIPAEWWQLFQSPALKDAVEAAIGGNKTLAAARATLAAAQENVLAARGGYWPQVDASASAERFRRTPNLYTVGATASYAPDVFGATARGVEEQQALAEQQRFELAAAYLALTGNVVTEAITIASLRGQLEASDEVVADDARNLELVRLKYEAGKAPRTDVLTAETQLAIDRTALPGLRQQLAAARDAFAVLTGRAPAAWAPPDFDLKDFELPRELPLSLPSALARQRPDILAAESLLHADSAAVGVATARLYPNVTLSATGGQQALDSSSLLQGVNTFWTLAASLTQPIFHGGTLRAQRQAAIDVYQASLATYEQTVLEGLQQVADTLQALAQDAELVGAQRQLLESASTALALQRESYAAGKSDLLQLIVAERAYQQARLGMVTAQARRLQDTAQLFVALGGGWWEADL
;
A
#
# COMPACT_ATOMS: atom_id res chain seq x y z
N MET A 1 11.89 -38.11 52.62
CA MET A 1 11.15 -38.43 51.41
C MET A 1 10.47 -37.22 50.76
N ASN A 2 10.35 -36.02 51.40
CA ASN A 2 9.61 -34.87 50.90
C ASN A 2 10.40 -33.85 50.10
N LYS A 3 11.74 -33.94 50.00
CA LYS A 3 12.54 -32.99 49.21
C LYS A 3 12.77 -33.45 47.76
N ALA A 4 12.69 -34.75 47.48
CA ALA A 4 12.85 -35.29 46.12
C ALA A 4 11.59 -35.09 45.25
N PHE A 5 10.40 -35.05 45.86
CA PHE A 5 9.14 -34.83 45.15
C PHE A 5 9.00 -33.36 44.64
N GLY A 6 9.55 -32.40 45.39
CA GLY A 6 9.55 -30.99 44.97
C GLY A 6 10.51 -30.69 43.82
N VAL A 7 11.63 -31.38 43.71
CA VAL A 7 12.62 -31.16 42.64
C VAL A 7 12.20 -31.83 41.33
N VAL A 8 11.51 -32.98 41.37
CA VAL A 8 10.96 -33.63 40.16
C VAL A 8 9.79 -32.83 39.56
N MET A 9 9.00 -32.14 40.39
CA MET A 9 7.90 -31.28 39.90
C MET A 9 8.41 -29.97 39.30
N LEU A 10 9.60 -29.48 39.67
CA LEU A 10 10.22 -28.28 39.10
C LEU A 10 10.94 -28.54 37.76
N LEU A 11 11.36 -29.78 37.49
CA LEU A 11 12.01 -30.16 36.22
C LEU A 11 11.02 -30.52 35.09
N ALA A 12 9.74 -30.69 35.38
CA ALA A 12 8.69 -30.95 34.42
C ALA A 12 8.06 -29.65 33.84
N LEU A 13 8.49 -28.47 34.26
CA LEU A 13 7.98 -27.14 33.82
C LEU A 13 8.72 -26.57 32.61
N GLY A 14 9.52 -27.34 31.90
CA GLY A 14 9.90 -27.07 30.53
C GLY A 14 8.69 -27.33 29.64
N GLY A 15 7.73 -26.37 29.60
CA GLY A 15 6.49 -26.51 28.83
C GLY A 15 6.81 -26.78 27.37
N CYS A 16 6.50 -27.99 26.89
CA CYS A 16 6.50 -28.29 25.45
C CYS A 16 5.30 -27.60 24.86
N ALA A 17 5.50 -26.45 24.19
CA ALA A 17 4.47 -25.86 23.38
C ALA A 17 4.03 -26.88 22.31
N VAL A 18 2.74 -27.20 22.28
CA VAL A 18 2.18 -28.11 21.28
C VAL A 18 1.80 -27.37 20.00
N GLY A 19 1.73 -28.09 18.88
CA GLY A 19 1.43 -27.53 17.57
C GLY A 19 2.68 -27.40 16.70
N PRO A 20 2.51 -26.97 15.44
CA PRO A 20 3.63 -26.77 14.53
C PRO A 20 4.43 -25.52 14.91
N ASP A 21 5.75 -25.57 14.74
CA ASP A 21 6.57 -24.37 14.72
C ASP A 21 6.52 -23.77 13.32
N PHE A 22 6.45 -22.44 13.26
CA PHE A 22 6.41 -21.75 11.97
C PHE A 22 7.74 -21.95 11.23
N VAL A 23 7.62 -22.40 9.99
CA VAL A 23 8.75 -22.50 9.05
C VAL A 23 8.47 -21.56 7.90
N ARG A 24 9.36 -20.59 7.72
CA ARG A 24 9.25 -19.63 6.63
C ARG A 24 9.28 -20.35 5.28
N PRO A 25 8.34 -20.07 4.35
CA PRO A 25 8.37 -20.64 3.00
C PRO A 25 9.66 -20.30 2.26
N ALA A 26 10.09 -21.21 1.38
CA ALA A 26 11.26 -20.97 0.53
C ALA A 26 11.03 -19.78 -0.39
N ALA A 27 12.08 -18.99 -0.63
CA ALA A 27 12.00 -17.91 -1.60
C ALA A 27 11.85 -18.50 -3.02
N PRO A 28 11.20 -17.75 -3.96
CA PRO A 28 11.07 -18.19 -5.34
C PRO A 28 12.44 -18.50 -5.96
N GLU A 29 12.50 -19.61 -6.67
CA GLU A 29 13.68 -19.98 -7.45
C GLU A 29 13.66 -19.21 -8.78
N GLY A 30 14.80 -18.64 -9.20
CA GLY A 30 14.97 -17.94 -10.48
C GLY A 30 15.84 -16.70 -10.38
N ASN A 31 16.52 -16.38 -11.48
CA ASN A 31 17.44 -15.24 -11.55
C ASN A 31 16.88 -14.05 -12.35
N GLY A 32 15.63 -14.13 -12.82
CA GLY A 32 14.99 -13.10 -13.63
C GLY A 32 13.48 -13.03 -13.43
N TYR A 33 12.88 -11.91 -13.84
CA TYR A 33 11.45 -11.65 -13.75
C TYR A 33 10.67 -12.05 -15.01
N THR A 34 11.34 -12.08 -16.16
CA THR A 34 10.73 -12.32 -17.48
C THR A 34 11.34 -13.54 -18.15
N ALA A 35 10.54 -14.24 -18.98
CA ALA A 35 11.01 -15.41 -19.73
C ALA A 35 12.11 -15.06 -20.75
N GLN A 36 12.06 -13.85 -21.33
CA GLN A 36 13.13 -13.29 -22.16
C GLN A 36 13.84 -12.20 -21.35
N PRO A 37 15.17 -12.18 -21.28
CA PRO A 37 15.90 -11.14 -20.55
C PRO A 37 15.54 -9.75 -21.09
N VAL A 38 15.18 -8.83 -20.20
CA VAL A 38 15.05 -7.41 -20.54
C VAL A 38 16.46 -6.86 -20.75
N PRO A 39 16.70 -6.05 -21.79
CA PRO A 39 18.01 -5.42 -22.00
C PRO A 39 18.45 -4.63 -20.78
N ALA A 40 19.71 -4.73 -20.40
CA ALA A 40 20.27 -3.99 -19.27
C ALA A 40 20.21 -2.47 -19.51
N ASP A 41 20.38 -2.05 -20.76
CA ASP A 41 20.27 -0.65 -21.17
C ASP A 41 18.91 -0.44 -21.89
N ILE A 42 18.04 0.33 -21.29
CA ILE A 42 16.75 0.75 -21.84
C ILE A 42 17.00 2.03 -22.62
N VAL A 43 17.26 1.88 -23.92
CA VAL A 43 17.68 2.98 -24.80
C VAL A 43 16.54 3.34 -25.75
N SER A 44 16.28 4.63 -25.88
CA SER A 44 15.43 5.16 -26.96
C SER A 44 16.16 5.00 -28.31
N SER A 45 15.43 4.77 -29.39
CA SER A 45 15.98 4.70 -30.76
C SER A 45 16.77 5.93 -31.19
N THR A 46 16.59 7.07 -30.51
CA THR A 46 17.31 8.32 -30.72
C THR A 46 18.53 8.50 -29.81
N GLY A 47 18.84 7.54 -28.92
CA GLY A 47 19.98 7.57 -27.99
C GLY A 47 19.89 8.60 -26.87
N ALA A 48 18.85 9.43 -26.82
CA ALA A 48 18.65 10.40 -25.77
C ALA A 48 17.89 9.75 -24.59
N GLU A 49 18.29 10.06 -23.34
CA GLU A 49 17.63 9.61 -22.12
C GLU A 49 17.63 8.08 -21.93
N SER A 50 18.82 7.47 -21.98
CA SER A 50 18.97 6.06 -21.64
C SER A 50 18.84 5.84 -20.14
N GLN A 51 18.16 4.75 -19.75
CA GLN A 51 18.12 4.24 -18.39
C GLN A 51 18.85 2.89 -18.34
N ARG A 52 19.51 2.61 -17.24
CA ARG A 52 20.26 1.38 -17.06
C ARG A 52 19.74 0.62 -15.84
N LEU A 53 19.45 -0.65 -16.02
CA LEU A 53 19.13 -1.57 -14.95
C LEU A 53 20.40 -1.99 -14.21
N SER A 54 20.45 -1.76 -12.90
CA SER A 54 21.57 -2.11 -12.02
C SER A 54 21.20 -3.27 -11.10
N PRO A 55 21.39 -4.54 -11.50
CA PRO A 55 21.01 -5.70 -10.69
C PRO A 55 21.76 -5.75 -9.35
N GLY A 56 21.03 -6.00 -8.27
CA GLY A 56 21.56 -6.14 -6.92
C GLY A 56 21.73 -4.83 -6.15
N GLU A 57 21.48 -3.69 -6.75
CA GLU A 57 21.45 -2.41 -6.05
C GLU A 57 20.16 -2.25 -5.23
N ARG A 58 20.26 -1.56 -4.09
CA ARG A 58 19.15 -1.27 -3.22
C ARG A 58 18.47 0.03 -3.63
N ILE A 59 17.15 0.06 -3.48
CA ILE A 59 16.35 1.27 -3.66
C ILE A 59 16.55 2.15 -2.43
N PRO A 60 16.88 3.45 -2.59
CA PRO A 60 16.96 4.38 -1.46
C PRO A 60 15.58 4.61 -0.83
N ALA A 61 15.54 4.91 0.47
CA ALA A 61 14.29 5.20 1.18
C ALA A 61 13.49 6.32 0.52
N GLU A 62 14.16 7.36 0.12
CA GLU A 62 13.57 8.55 -0.52
C GLU A 62 13.74 8.49 -2.06
N TRP A 63 13.35 7.37 -2.67
CA TRP A 63 13.51 7.11 -4.11
C TRP A 63 12.91 8.20 -5.01
N TRP A 64 11.92 8.95 -4.56
CA TRP A 64 11.34 10.08 -5.32
C TRP A 64 12.31 11.23 -5.53
N GLN A 65 13.37 11.35 -4.72
CA GLN A 65 14.42 12.34 -4.94
C GLN A 65 15.24 12.07 -6.21
N LEU A 66 15.22 10.86 -6.74
CA LEU A 66 15.88 10.51 -8.01
C LEU A 66 15.28 11.28 -9.20
N PHE A 67 14.04 11.79 -9.07
CA PHE A 67 13.42 12.67 -10.07
C PHE A 67 13.89 14.12 -9.97
N GLN A 68 14.72 14.47 -9.02
CA GLN A 68 15.38 15.77 -8.81
C GLN A 68 14.41 16.98 -8.79
N SER A 69 13.18 16.77 -8.33
CA SER A 69 12.13 17.81 -8.23
C SER A 69 11.95 18.23 -6.77
N PRO A 70 12.35 19.47 -6.39
CA PRO A 70 12.14 19.98 -5.04
C PRO A 70 10.65 20.05 -4.66
N ALA A 71 9.80 20.49 -5.60
CA ALA A 71 8.36 20.55 -5.38
C ALA A 71 7.73 19.17 -5.11
N LEU A 72 8.24 18.12 -5.79
CA LEU A 72 7.84 16.74 -5.53
C LEU A 72 8.28 16.28 -4.14
N LYS A 73 9.51 16.57 -3.75
CA LYS A 73 10.04 16.24 -2.42
C LYS A 73 9.15 16.83 -1.33
N ASP A 74 8.91 18.14 -1.39
CA ASP A 74 8.07 18.85 -0.41
C ASP A 74 6.65 18.28 -0.34
N ALA A 75 6.11 17.88 -1.49
CA ALA A 75 4.79 17.29 -1.60
C ALA A 75 4.71 15.89 -0.97
N VAL A 76 5.71 15.04 -1.18
CA VAL A 76 5.79 13.71 -0.56
C VAL A 76 5.94 13.84 0.95
N GLU A 77 6.80 14.72 1.44
CA GLU A 77 6.97 14.99 2.88
C GLU A 77 5.66 15.51 3.51
N ALA A 78 4.96 16.42 2.84
CA ALA A 78 3.66 16.90 3.28
C ALA A 78 2.60 15.77 3.33
N ALA A 79 2.63 14.86 2.36
CA ALA A 79 1.73 13.71 2.33
C ALA A 79 2.03 12.72 3.47
N ILE A 80 3.30 12.38 3.71
CA ILE A 80 3.70 11.50 4.81
C ILE A 80 3.26 12.07 6.16
N GLY A 81 3.37 13.39 6.35
CA GLY A 81 2.96 14.06 7.59
C GLY A 81 1.44 14.27 7.73
N GLY A 82 0.71 14.43 6.61
CA GLY A 82 -0.69 14.86 6.61
C GLY A 82 -1.72 13.77 6.29
N ASN A 83 -1.33 12.69 5.60
CA ASN A 83 -2.24 11.68 5.07
C ASN A 83 -3.00 10.93 6.17
N LYS A 84 -4.33 10.85 6.04
CA LYS A 84 -5.20 10.24 7.05
C LYS A 84 -5.19 8.71 7.00
N THR A 85 -4.97 8.13 5.84
CA THR A 85 -4.84 6.66 5.70
C THR A 85 -3.57 6.17 6.40
N LEU A 86 -2.46 6.88 6.24
CA LEU A 86 -1.21 6.56 6.93
C LEU A 86 -1.33 6.76 8.45
N ALA A 87 -2.02 7.82 8.90
CA ALA A 87 -2.30 8.02 10.32
C ALA A 87 -3.18 6.91 10.90
N ALA A 88 -4.19 6.42 10.14
CA ALA A 88 -5.01 5.29 10.53
C ALA A 88 -4.19 4.00 10.64
N ALA A 89 -3.30 3.73 9.68
CA ALA A 89 -2.42 2.56 9.72
C ALA A 89 -1.49 2.57 10.95
N ARG A 90 -0.91 3.73 11.30
CA ARG A 90 -0.11 3.89 12.54
C ARG A 90 -0.93 3.58 13.80
N ALA A 91 -2.16 4.08 13.87
CA ALA A 91 -3.04 3.81 14.99
C ALA A 91 -3.43 2.31 15.08
N THR A 92 -3.66 1.66 13.94
CA THR A 92 -3.94 0.21 13.88
C THR A 92 -2.74 -0.61 14.35
N LEU A 93 -1.52 -0.25 13.95
CA LEU A 93 -0.30 -0.89 14.46
C LEU A 93 -0.18 -0.71 15.98
N ALA A 94 -0.38 0.51 16.50
CA ALA A 94 -0.35 0.77 17.94
C ALA A 94 -1.38 -0.11 18.68
N ALA A 95 -2.61 -0.22 18.18
CA ALA A 95 -3.62 -1.11 18.76
C ALA A 95 -3.20 -2.59 18.72
N ALA A 96 -2.58 -3.06 17.64
CA ALA A 96 -2.07 -4.43 17.55
C ALA A 96 -0.94 -4.69 18.56
N GLN A 97 -0.07 -3.72 18.80
CA GLN A 97 0.98 -3.81 19.83
C GLN A 97 0.40 -3.90 21.24
N GLU A 98 -0.66 -3.16 21.54
CA GLU A 98 -1.38 -3.29 22.83
C GLU A 98 -2.07 -4.64 22.97
N ASN A 99 -2.58 -5.23 21.88
CA ASN A 99 -3.13 -6.60 21.90
C ASN A 99 -2.06 -7.64 22.25
N VAL A 100 -0.80 -7.46 21.83
CA VAL A 100 0.33 -8.31 22.27
C VAL A 100 0.54 -8.19 23.77
N LEU A 101 0.50 -6.97 24.33
CA LEU A 101 0.63 -6.76 25.79
C LEU A 101 -0.54 -7.39 26.54
N ALA A 102 -1.76 -7.26 26.02
CA ALA A 102 -2.95 -7.91 26.57
C ALA A 102 -2.81 -9.44 26.57
N ALA A 103 -2.35 -10.03 25.46
CA ALA A 103 -2.08 -11.49 25.39
C ALA A 103 -1.02 -11.95 26.37
N ARG A 104 0.07 -11.17 26.54
CA ARG A 104 1.12 -11.43 27.53
C ARG A 104 0.59 -11.37 28.98
N GLY A 105 -0.51 -10.64 29.21
CA GLY A 105 -1.22 -10.64 30.48
C GLY A 105 -1.64 -12.04 30.93
N GLY A 106 -1.88 -12.98 30.00
CA GLY A 106 -2.18 -14.37 30.29
C GLY A 106 -1.07 -15.15 30.98
N TYR A 107 0.16 -14.70 30.98
CA TYR A 107 1.26 -15.28 31.74
C TYR A 107 1.22 -14.95 33.26
N TRP A 108 0.38 -14.01 33.68
CA TRP A 108 0.32 -13.52 35.05
C TRP A 108 -1.01 -13.89 35.70
N PRO A 109 -1.04 -14.08 37.04
CA PRO A 109 -2.29 -14.21 37.76
C PRO A 109 -3.21 -13.02 37.54
N GLN A 110 -4.50 -13.31 37.32
CA GLN A 110 -5.55 -12.29 37.24
C GLN A 110 -6.14 -12.12 38.64
N VAL A 111 -6.33 -10.89 39.12
CA VAL A 111 -6.88 -10.57 40.42
C VAL A 111 -8.10 -9.70 40.28
N ASP A 112 -9.25 -10.21 40.66
CA ASP A 112 -10.53 -9.55 40.61
C ASP A 112 -11.08 -9.33 42.04
N ALA A 113 -11.65 -8.16 42.30
CA ALA A 113 -12.44 -7.89 43.49
C ALA A 113 -13.93 -7.99 43.16
N SER A 114 -14.68 -8.65 44.00
CA SER A 114 -16.11 -8.84 43.85
C SER A 114 -16.89 -8.56 45.13
N ALA A 115 -18.10 -8.02 44.97
CA ALA A 115 -19.07 -7.88 46.04
C ALA A 115 -20.41 -8.42 45.54
N SER A 116 -21.05 -9.28 46.32
CA SER A 116 -22.36 -9.81 45.98
C SER A 116 -23.29 -9.75 47.20
N ALA A 117 -24.58 -9.59 46.89
CA ALA A 117 -25.67 -9.66 47.86
C ALA A 117 -26.73 -10.58 47.28
N GLU A 118 -26.95 -11.72 47.91
CA GLU A 118 -27.91 -12.71 47.46
C GLU A 118 -29.06 -12.81 48.47
N ARG A 119 -30.31 -12.77 47.97
CA ARG A 119 -31.51 -12.90 48.78
C ARG A 119 -32.27 -14.17 48.44
N PHE A 120 -32.45 -15.01 49.40
CA PHE A 120 -33.14 -16.28 49.23
C PHE A 120 -34.53 -16.26 49.89
N ARG A 121 -35.49 -17.00 49.36
CA ARG A 121 -36.87 -17.05 49.85
C ARG A 121 -37.00 -17.84 51.15
N ARG A 122 -36.14 -18.82 51.37
CA ARG A 122 -36.23 -19.79 52.47
C ARG A 122 -34.95 -19.98 53.30
N THR A 123 -33.86 -19.33 52.90
CA THR A 123 -32.56 -19.34 53.63
C THR A 123 -32.16 -17.90 53.94
N PRO A 124 -31.25 -17.67 54.92
CA PRO A 124 -30.73 -16.33 55.18
C PRO A 124 -30.11 -15.71 53.93
N ASN A 125 -30.16 -14.36 53.88
CA ASN A 125 -29.43 -13.61 52.85
C ASN A 125 -27.92 -13.91 52.98
N LEU A 126 -27.19 -13.70 51.90
CA LEU A 126 -25.74 -13.86 51.87
C LEU A 126 -25.10 -12.63 51.29
N TYR A 127 -24.20 -12.01 52.02
CA TYR A 127 -23.39 -10.89 51.59
C TYR A 127 -21.93 -11.35 51.53
N THR A 128 -21.28 -11.14 50.42
CA THR A 128 -19.86 -11.54 50.21
C THR A 128 -19.09 -10.34 49.63
N VAL A 129 -17.93 -10.05 50.17
CA VAL A 129 -16.95 -9.14 49.61
C VAL A 129 -15.58 -9.82 49.66
N GLY A 130 -14.90 -9.88 48.55
CA GLY A 130 -13.61 -10.57 48.48
C GLY A 130 -12.83 -10.30 47.21
N ALA A 131 -11.66 -10.86 47.18
CA ALA A 131 -10.81 -10.89 45.98
C ALA A 131 -10.48 -12.34 45.61
N THR A 132 -10.44 -12.57 44.29
CA THR A 132 -10.04 -13.86 43.72
C THR A 132 -8.84 -13.65 42.82
N ALA A 133 -7.76 -14.36 43.08
CA ALA A 133 -6.61 -14.50 42.18
C ALA A 133 -6.77 -15.81 41.41
N SER A 134 -6.70 -15.80 40.11
CA SER A 134 -6.71 -16.98 39.23
C SER A 134 -5.49 -17.01 38.35
N TYR A 135 -4.90 -18.18 38.18
CA TYR A 135 -3.73 -18.37 37.32
C TYR A 135 -3.81 -19.73 36.62
N ALA A 136 -3.65 -19.71 35.29
CA ALA A 136 -3.55 -20.91 34.46
C ALA A 136 -2.09 -21.06 33.97
N PRO A 137 -1.28 -21.93 34.60
CA PRO A 137 0.07 -22.24 34.12
C PRO A 137 0.02 -22.78 32.70
N ASP A 138 0.87 -22.24 31.81
CA ASP A 138 0.89 -22.62 30.40
C ASP A 138 1.69 -23.92 30.16
N VAL A 139 1.12 -25.05 30.60
CA VAL A 139 1.77 -26.35 30.54
C VAL A 139 1.92 -26.88 29.11
N PHE A 140 0.96 -26.58 28.24
CA PHE A 140 0.91 -27.08 26.86
C PHE A 140 1.09 -25.97 25.83
N GLY A 141 1.46 -24.76 26.24
CA GLY A 141 1.82 -23.68 25.36
C GLY A 141 0.63 -22.94 24.74
N ALA A 142 -0.59 -23.07 25.29
CA ALA A 142 -1.76 -22.36 24.78
C ALA A 142 -1.59 -20.81 24.81
N THR A 143 -1.09 -20.30 25.94
CA THR A 143 -0.80 -18.88 26.13
C THR A 143 0.41 -18.45 25.28
N ALA A 144 1.48 -19.26 25.24
CA ALA A 144 2.66 -18.98 24.42
C ALA A 144 2.30 -18.86 22.93
N ARG A 145 1.52 -19.82 22.40
CA ARG A 145 1.04 -19.77 21.01
C ARG A 145 0.07 -18.62 20.76
N GLY A 146 -0.78 -18.28 21.72
CA GLY A 146 -1.65 -17.10 21.62
C GLY A 146 -0.88 -15.78 21.62
N VAL A 147 0.21 -15.67 22.38
CA VAL A 147 1.11 -14.51 22.34
C VAL A 147 1.87 -14.46 21.01
N GLU A 148 2.35 -15.61 20.51
CA GLU A 148 3.01 -15.73 19.22
C GLU A 148 2.07 -15.29 18.08
N GLU A 149 0.80 -15.73 18.08
CA GLU A 149 -0.24 -15.31 17.15
C GLU A 149 -0.39 -13.79 17.15
N GLN A 150 -0.56 -13.17 18.34
CA GLN A 150 -0.72 -11.71 18.44
C GLN A 150 0.55 -10.95 18.02
N GLN A 151 1.73 -11.49 18.28
CA GLN A 151 2.99 -10.92 17.81
C GLN A 151 3.09 -10.94 16.29
N ALA A 152 2.74 -12.05 15.65
CA ALA A 152 2.72 -12.18 14.20
C ALA A 152 1.67 -11.25 13.56
N LEU A 153 0.50 -11.06 14.18
CA LEU A 153 -0.52 -10.09 13.74
C LEU A 153 -0.03 -8.65 13.90
N ALA A 154 0.69 -8.31 14.97
CA ALA A 154 1.29 -7.00 15.12
C ALA A 154 2.40 -6.75 14.08
N GLU A 155 3.15 -7.77 13.72
CA GLU A 155 4.16 -7.71 12.65
C GLU A 155 3.51 -7.56 11.27
N GLN A 156 2.39 -8.24 11.03
CA GLN A 156 1.56 -8.01 9.84
C GLN A 156 1.15 -6.53 9.74
N GLN A 157 0.62 -5.94 10.82
CA GLN A 157 0.21 -4.53 10.82
C GLN A 157 1.38 -3.56 10.59
N ARG A 158 2.59 -3.93 11.02
CA ARG A 158 3.80 -3.15 10.71
C ARG A 158 4.10 -3.15 9.21
N PHE A 159 3.97 -4.30 8.55
CA PHE A 159 4.17 -4.40 7.11
C PHE A 159 3.02 -3.76 6.32
N GLU A 160 1.79 -3.82 6.82
CA GLU A 160 0.64 -3.07 6.25
C GLU A 160 0.88 -1.55 6.31
N LEU A 161 1.46 -1.04 7.41
CA LEU A 161 1.87 0.37 7.49
C LEU A 161 2.93 0.70 6.44
N ALA A 162 3.93 -0.17 6.25
CA ALA A 162 4.95 -0.01 5.23
C ALA A 162 4.37 -0.05 3.81
N ALA A 163 3.39 -0.93 3.56
CA ALA A 163 2.67 -0.99 2.29
C ALA A 163 1.86 0.30 2.04
N ALA A 164 1.19 0.82 3.07
CA ALA A 164 0.46 2.09 2.97
C ALA A 164 1.39 3.28 2.71
N TYR A 165 2.57 3.31 3.33
CA TYR A 165 3.60 4.31 3.07
C TYR A 165 4.09 4.24 1.63
N LEU A 166 4.40 3.06 1.12
CA LEU A 166 4.87 2.83 -0.25
C LEU A 166 3.80 3.22 -1.27
N ALA A 167 2.55 2.82 -1.05
CA ALA A 167 1.43 3.19 -1.90
C ALA A 167 1.20 4.71 -1.90
N LEU A 168 1.27 5.36 -0.74
CA LEU A 168 1.12 6.81 -0.64
C LEU A 168 2.20 7.54 -1.42
N THR A 169 3.47 7.19 -1.21
CA THR A 169 4.59 7.85 -1.91
C THR A 169 4.52 7.64 -3.41
N GLY A 170 4.19 6.41 -3.86
CA GLY A 170 3.97 6.09 -5.26
C GLY A 170 2.82 6.90 -5.89
N ASN A 171 1.69 6.98 -5.21
CA ASN A 171 0.52 7.73 -5.67
C ASN A 171 0.81 9.24 -5.76
N VAL A 172 1.53 9.82 -4.79
CA VAL A 172 1.91 11.24 -4.83
C VAL A 172 2.80 11.54 -6.04
N VAL A 173 3.80 10.69 -6.30
CA VAL A 173 4.68 10.85 -7.47
C VAL A 173 3.91 10.74 -8.77
N THR A 174 3.09 9.68 -8.90
CA THR A 174 2.30 9.44 -10.11
C THR A 174 1.30 10.57 -10.38
N GLU A 175 0.63 11.07 -9.33
CA GLU A 175 -0.34 12.15 -9.46
C GLU A 175 0.33 13.49 -9.78
N ALA A 176 1.52 13.78 -9.23
CA ALA A 176 2.31 14.95 -9.59
C ALA A 176 2.68 14.94 -11.09
N ILE A 177 3.11 13.79 -11.61
CA ILE A 177 3.41 13.60 -13.03
C ILE A 177 2.13 13.71 -13.88
N THR A 178 0.99 13.24 -13.40
CA THR A 178 -0.33 13.37 -14.06
C THR A 178 -0.72 14.85 -14.17
N ILE A 179 -0.58 15.63 -13.11
CA ILE A 179 -0.83 17.08 -13.13
C ILE A 179 0.09 17.77 -14.16
N ALA A 180 1.39 17.44 -14.16
CA ALA A 180 2.35 17.98 -15.10
C ALA A 180 2.01 17.64 -16.57
N SER A 181 1.59 16.41 -16.83
CA SER A 181 1.15 15.95 -18.13
C SER A 181 -0.09 16.70 -18.62
N LEU A 182 -1.12 16.81 -17.76
CA LEU A 182 -2.37 17.49 -18.10
C LEU A 182 -2.16 19.00 -18.35
N ARG A 183 -1.26 19.62 -17.58
CA ARG A 183 -0.86 21.02 -17.84
C ARG A 183 -0.16 21.16 -19.20
N GLY A 184 0.80 20.29 -19.50
CA GLY A 184 1.48 20.30 -20.79
C GLY A 184 0.52 20.06 -21.98
N GLN A 185 -0.46 19.17 -21.81
CA GLN A 185 -1.50 18.94 -22.80
C GLN A 185 -2.43 20.16 -22.96
N LEU A 186 -2.81 20.81 -21.86
CA LEU A 186 -3.63 22.01 -21.86
C LEU A 186 -2.91 23.18 -22.55
N GLU A 187 -1.63 23.41 -22.22
CA GLU A 187 -0.79 24.43 -22.86
C GLU A 187 -0.66 24.18 -24.36
N ALA A 188 -0.38 22.94 -24.78
CA ALA A 188 -0.32 22.58 -26.19
C ALA A 188 -1.66 22.81 -26.90
N SER A 189 -2.78 22.51 -26.27
CA SER A 189 -4.12 22.73 -26.85
C SER A 189 -4.52 24.20 -26.90
N ASP A 190 -4.19 25.00 -25.88
CA ASP A 190 -4.44 26.44 -25.86
C ASP A 190 -3.63 27.16 -26.95
N GLU A 191 -2.38 26.75 -27.23
CA GLU A 191 -1.57 27.28 -28.32
C GLU A 191 -2.19 26.97 -29.69
N VAL A 192 -2.70 25.75 -29.90
CA VAL A 192 -3.38 25.37 -31.15
C VAL A 192 -4.63 26.21 -31.35
N VAL A 193 -5.46 26.36 -30.32
CA VAL A 193 -6.66 27.21 -30.39
C VAL A 193 -6.30 28.67 -30.72
N ALA A 194 -5.18 29.17 -30.19
CA ALA A 194 -4.70 30.51 -30.52
C ALA A 194 -4.20 30.61 -31.96
N ASP A 195 -3.52 29.57 -32.48
CA ASP A 195 -3.09 29.50 -33.89
C ASP A 195 -4.28 29.44 -34.84
N ASP A 196 -5.28 28.61 -34.57
CA ASP A 196 -6.50 28.48 -35.33
C ASP A 196 -7.30 29.79 -35.37
N ALA A 197 -7.35 30.52 -34.25
CA ALA A 197 -8.01 31.82 -34.20
C ALA A 197 -7.30 32.85 -35.12
N ARG A 198 -5.95 32.84 -35.14
CA ARG A 198 -5.16 33.68 -36.05
C ARG A 198 -5.36 33.29 -37.51
N ASN A 199 -5.42 31.98 -37.80
CA ASN A 199 -5.68 31.46 -39.14
C ASN A 199 -7.07 31.86 -39.62
N LEU A 200 -8.08 31.74 -38.77
CA LEU A 200 -9.44 32.20 -39.12
C LEU A 200 -9.49 33.68 -39.44
N GLU A 201 -8.80 34.53 -38.71
CA GLU A 201 -8.71 35.98 -38.99
C GLU A 201 -8.08 36.24 -40.35
N LEU A 202 -6.96 35.58 -40.67
CA LEU A 202 -6.30 35.69 -41.97
C LEU A 202 -7.20 35.22 -43.12
N VAL A 203 -7.94 34.14 -42.94
CA VAL A 203 -8.87 33.63 -43.97
C VAL A 203 -10.03 34.58 -44.17
N ARG A 204 -10.57 35.20 -43.12
CA ARG A 204 -11.61 36.22 -43.20
C ARG A 204 -11.14 37.46 -44.00
N LEU A 205 -9.94 37.97 -43.71
CA LEU A 205 -9.34 39.07 -44.45
C LEU A 205 -9.14 38.73 -45.95
N LYS A 206 -8.71 37.50 -46.26
CA LYS A 206 -8.60 37.01 -47.65
C LYS A 206 -9.97 36.92 -48.32
N TYR A 207 -11.00 36.49 -47.62
CA TYR A 207 -12.37 36.43 -48.13
C TYR A 207 -12.93 37.86 -48.44
N GLU A 208 -12.77 38.78 -47.52
CA GLU A 208 -13.18 40.16 -47.69
C GLU A 208 -12.46 40.85 -48.88
N ALA A 209 -11.21 40.48 -49.10
CA ALA A 209 -10.42 40.93 -50.28
C ALA A 209 -10.76 40.17 -51.58
N GLY A 210 -11.76 39.26 -51.57
CA GLY A 210 -12.13 38.44 -52.73
C GLY A 210 -11.09 37.36 -53.12
N LYS A 211 -10.14 37.04 -52.24
CA LYS A 211 -9.01 36.09 -52.48
C LYS A 211 -9.22 34.71 -51.93
N ALA A 212 -10.31 34.46 -51.18
CA ALA A 212 -10.68 33.17 -50.65
C ALA A 212 -12.19 32.94 -50.74
N PRO A 213 -12.68 31.73 -50.93
CA PRO A 213 -14.11 31.42 -50.93
C PRO A 213 -14.66 31.39 -49.50
N ARG A 214 -15.97 31.53 -49.34
CA ARG A 214 -16.64 31.42 -48.04
C ARG A 214 -16.50 30.05 -47.39
N THR A 215 -16.31 29.00 -48.18
CA THR A 215 -16.03 27.62 -47.68
C THR A 215 -14.78 27.57 -46.83
N ASP A 216 -13.73 28.33 -47.15
CA ASP A 216 -12.49 28.38 -46.39
C ASP A 216 -12.72 29.00 -45.01
N VAL A 217 -13.55 30.09 -44.95
CA VAL A 217 -13.93 30.69 -43.67
C VAL A 217 -14.67 29.69 -42.78
N LEU A 218 -15.66 28.98 -43.34
CA LEU A 218 -16.42 27.97 -42.58
C LEU A 218 -15.56 26.77 -42.17
N THR A 219 -14.59 26.38 -42.98
CA THR A 219 -13.62 25.31 -42.65
C THR A 219 -12.75 25.73 -41.46
N ALA A 220 -12.20 26.94 -41.48
CA ALA A 220 -11.40 27.46 -40.36
C ALA A 220 -12.23 27.67 -39.08
N GLU A 221 -13.48 28.15 -39.20
CA GLU A 221 -14.41 28.25 -38.05
C GLU A 221 -14.72 26.90 -37.47
N THR A 222 -14.96 25.87 -38.29
CA THR A 222 -15.22 24.52 -37.86
C THR A 222 -13.99 23.91 -37.13
N GLN A 223 -12.80 24.14 -37.70
CA GLN A 223 -11.55 23.66 -37.07
C GLN A 223 -11.35 24.28 -35.69
N LEU A 224 -11.42 25.59 -35.58
CA LEU A 224 -11.34 26.30 -34.31
C LEU A 224 -12.38 25.80 -33.29
N ALA A 225 -13.62 25.53 -33.74
CA ALA A 225 -14.66 25.00 -32.89
C ALA A 225 -14.34 23.58 -32.39
N ILE A 226 -13.80 22.71 -33.26
CA ILE A 226 -13.36 21.37 -32.91
C ILE A 226 -12.27 21.41 -31.82
N ASP A 227 -11.22 22.20 -32.02
CA ASP A 227 -10.08 22.22 -31.10
C ASP A 227 -10.44 22.86 -29.76
N ARG A 228 -11.37 23.79 -29.73
CA ARG A 228 -11.96 24.32 -28.48
C ARG A 228 -12.71 23.24 -27.65
N THR A 229 -13.26 22.21 -28.28
CA THR A 229 -14.00 21.15 -27.54
C THR A 229 -13.11 20.28 -26.64
N ALA A 230 -11.81 20.23 -26.89
CA ALA A 230 -10.85 19.48 -26.08
C ALA A 230 -10.56 20.16 -24.72
N LEU A 231 -10.57 21.50 -24.68
CA LEU A 231 -10.14 22.27 -23.50
C LEU A 231 -10.99 22.03 -22.24
N PRO A 232 -12.33 21.99 -22.28
CA PRO A 232 -13.14 21.73 -21.09
C PRO A 232 -12.83 20.37 -20.46
N GLY A 233 -12.62 19.33 -21.26
CA GLY A 233 -12.26 17.99 -20.80
C GLY A 233 -10.91 17.95 -20.08
N LEU A 234 -9.89 18.59 -20.67
CA LEU A 234 -8.56 18.69 -20.06
C LEU A 234 -8.57 19.50 -18.77
N ARG A 235 -9.31 20.62 -18.73
CA ARG A 235 -9.47 21.44 -17.50
C ARG A 235 -10.17 20.67 -16.39
N GLN A 236 -11.19 19.88 -16.71
CA GLN A 236 -11.88 19.02 -15.75
C GLN A 236 -10.93 17.95 -15.21
N GLN A 237 -10.16 17.26 -16.06
CA GLN A 237 -9.20 16.26 -15.63
C GLN A 237 -8.10 16.86 -14.74
N LEU A 238 -7.57 18.03 -15.11
CA LEU A 238 -6.59 18.75 -14.30
C LEU A 238 -7.15 19.15 -12.93
N ALA A 239 -8.39 19.61 -12.87
CA ALA A 239 -9.05 19.94 -11.60
C ALA A 239 -9.20 18.68 -10.73
N ALA A 240 -9.66 17.57 -11.32
CA ALA A 240 -9.81 16.29 -10.60
C ALA A 240 -8.47 15.75 -10.08
N ALA A 241 -7.39 15.84 -10.87
CA ALA A 241 -6.04 15.46 -10.47
C ALA A 241 -5.53 16.31 -9.29
N ARG A 242 -5.77 17.63 -9.34
CA ARG A 242 -5.42 18.54 -8.22
C ARG A 242 -6.21 18.23 -6.95
N ASP A 243 -7.49 17.91 -7.08
CA ASP A 243 -8.33 17.52 -5.95
C ASP A 243 -7.86 16.18 -5.33
N ALA A 244 -7.53 15.19 -6.15
CA ALA A 244 -6.97 13.92 -5.71
C ALA A 244 -5.62 14.12 -4.98
N PHE A 245 -4.76 14.98 -5.53
CA PHE A 245 -3.47 15.31 -4.92
C PHE A 245 -3.63 15.99 -3.54
N ALA A 246 -4.61 16.89 -3.40
CA ALA A 246 -4.93 17.51 -2.10
C ALA A 246 -5.32 16.47 -1.07
N VAL A 247 -6.14 15.47 -1.45
CA VAL A 247 -6.53 14.37 -0.56
C VAL A 247 -5.32 13.50 -0.17
N LEU A 248 -4.40 13.21 -1.09
CA LEU A 248 -3.17 12.49 -0.78
C LEU A 248 -2.32 13.22 0.28
N THR A 249 -2.27 14.54 0.25
CA THR A 249 -1.57 15.34 1.27
C THR A 249 -2.39 15.56 2.56
N GLY A 250 -3.60 14.97 2.66
CA GLY A 250 -4.48 15.07 3.82
C GLY A 250 -5.18 16.42 3.94
N ARG A 251 -5.30 17.17 2.86
CA ARG A 251 -5.90 18.51 2.81
C ARG A 251 -7.22 18.51 2.03
N ALA A 252 -8.12 19.39 2.41
CA ALA A 252 -9.36 19.58 1.65
C ALA A 252 -9.07 20.37 0.35
N PRO A 253 -9.59 19.95 -0.81
CA PRO A 253 -9.37 20.65 -2.07
C PRO A 253 -9.69 22.16 -2.04
N ALA A 254 -10.76 22.53 -1.33
CA ALA A 254 -11.16 23.95 -1.20
C ALA A 254 -10.19 24.80 -0.33
N ALA A 255 -9.35 24.17 0.48
CA ALA A 255 -8.46 24.87 1.41
C ALA A 255 -7.00 24.96 0.93
N TRP A 256 -6.66 24.24 -0.12
CA TRP A 256 -5.29 24.16 -0.59
C TRP A 256 -5.21 23.79 -2.08
N ALA A 257 -4.31 24.43 -2.78
CA ALA A 257 -3.98 24.12 -4.17
C ALA A 257 -2.59 23.46 -4.22
N PRO A 258 -2.43 22.34 -4.95
CA PRO A 258 -1.13 21.73 -5.16
C PRO A 258 -0.18 22.64 -5.94
N PRO A 259 1.15 22.41 -5.87
CA PRO A 259 2.11 23.07 -6.75
C PRO A 259 1.78 22.85 -8.21
N ASP A 260 2.15 23.82 -9.03
CA ASP A 260 2.07 23.69 -10.48
C ASP A 260 3.28 22.91 -10.99
N PHE A 261 3.12 21.59 -11.13
CA PHE A 261 4.15 20.72 -11.69
C PHE A 261 4.23 20.86 -13.20
N ASP A 262 5.44 20.90 -13.74
CA ASP A 262 5.76 20.81 -15.17
C ASP A 262 6.58 19.56 -15.45
N LEU A 263 6.43 18.92 -16.63
CA LEU A 263 7.21 17.71 -16.97
C LEU A 263 8.72 17.98 -16.99
N LYS A 264 9.14 19.20 -17.30
CA LYS A 264 10.55 19.62 -17.27
C LYS A 264 11.16 19.69 -15.87
N ASP A 265 10.33 19.71 -14.82
CA ASP A 265 10.77 19.74 -13.42
C ASP A 265 11.11 18.33 -12.90
N PHE A 266 10.93 17.30 -13.72
CA PHE A 266 11.25 15.91 -13.39
C PHE A 266 12.40 15.44 -14.26
N GLU A 267 13.50 15.06 -13.63
CA GLU A 267 14.58 14.35 -14.31
C GLU A 267 14.28 12.85 -14.34
N LEU A 268 14.53 12.20 -15.48
CA LEU A 268 14.39 10.76 -15.60
C LEU A 268 15.59 10.07 -14.93
N PRO A 269 15.40 9.24 -13.88
CA PRO A 269 16.48 8.50 -13.24
C PRO A 269 17.24 7.64 -14.25
N ARG A 270 18.55 7.78 -14.31
CA ARG A 270 19.40 7.06 -15.28
C ARG A 270 19.75 5.66 -14.81
N GLU A 271 20.01 5.48 -13.52
CA GLU A 271 20.30 4.18 -12.90
C GLU A 271 19.04 3.69 -12.19
N LEU A 272 18.60 2.49 -12.56
CA LEU A 272 17.42 1.85 -12.00
C LEU A 272 17.87 0.63 -11.20
N PRO A 273 17.86 0.69 -9.86
CA PRO A 273 18.16 -0.48 -9.05
C PRO A 273 17.17 -1.59 -9.30
N LEU A 274 17.64 -2.82 -9.45
CA LEU A 274 16.84 -4.01 -9.69
C LEU A 274 17.21 -5.10 -8.70
N SER A 275 16.32 -5.42 -7.75
CA SER A 275 16.51 -6.54 -6.82
C SER A 275 16.32 -7.89 -7.52
N LEU A 276 16.94 -8.95 -7.00
CA LEU A 276 16.68 -10.31 -7.46
C LEU A 276 15.29 -10.80 -6.99
N PRO A 277 14.62 -11.73 -7.71
CA PRO A 277 13.32 -12.28 -7.30
C PRO A 277 13.28 -12.82 -5.87
N SER A 278 14.34 -13.50 -5.45
CA SER A 278 14.47 -14.00 -4.08
C SER A 278 14.61 -12.88 -3.03
N ALA A 279 15.24 -11.76 -3.37
CA ALA A 279 15.34 -10.58 -2.53
C ALA A 279 14.00 -9.83 -2.48
N LEU A 280 13.27 -9.74 -3.59
CA LEU A 280 11.95 -9.12 -3.67
C LEU A 280 10.99 -9.70 -2.63
N ALA A 281 10.90 -11.02 -2.55
CA ALA A 281 10.08 -11.73 -1.57
C ALA A 281 10.46 -11.44 -0.10
N ARG A 282 11.63 -10.83 0.14
CA ARG A 282 12.13 -10.45 1.47
C ARG A 282 12.06 -8.94 1.73
N GLN A 283 11.66 -8.15 0.74
CA GLN A 283 11.68 -6.69 0.78
C GLN A 283 10.29 -6.09 0.59
N ARG A 284 9.40 -6.72 -0.18
CA ARG A 284 8.06 -6.18 -0.42
C ARG A 284 7.19 -6.28 0.83
N PRO A 285 6.60 -5.16 1.27
CA PRO A 285 5.84 -5.13 2.51
C PRO A 285 4.53 -5.95 2.43
N ASP A 286 3.89 -6.04 1.26
CA ASP A 286 2.69 -6.88 1.04
C ASP A 286 2.99 -8.37 1.19
N ILE A 287 4.14 -8.84 0.66
CA ILE A 287 4.59 -10.23 0.80
C ILE A 287 4.94 -10.53 2.26
N LEU A 288 5.62 -9.61 2.94
CA LEU A 288 5.97 -9.75 4.36
C LEU A 288 4.74 -9.71 5.27
N ALA A 289 3.71 -8.92 4.93
CA ALA A 289 2.43 -8.93 5.63
C ALA A 289 1.72 -10.27 5.49
N ALA A 290 1.66 -10.83 4.27
CA ALA A 290 1.08 -12.15 4.02
C ALA A 290 1.87 -13.27 4.73
N GLU A 291 3.21 -13.19 4.80
CA GLU A 291 4.05 -14.11 5.56
C GLU A 291 3.76 -14.04 7.08
N SER A 292 3.59 -12.82 7.61
CA SER A 292 3.28 -12.62 9.02
C SER A 292 1.89 -13.14 9.38
N LEU A 293 0.91 -13.01 8.50
CA LEU A 293 -0.41 -13.62 8.66
C LEU A 293 -0.34 -15.14 8.66
N LEU A 294 0.43 -15.73 7.74
CA LEU A 294 0.68 -17.16 7.69
C LEU A 294 1.33 -17.67 9.00
N HIS A 295 2.25 -16.90 9.59
CA HIS A 295 2.84 -17.19 10.89
C HIS A 295 1.79 -17.15 12.01
N ALA A 296 0.92 -16.14 12.03
CA ALA A 296 -0.17 -16.05 13.00
C ALA A 296 -1.10 -17.26 12.93
N ASP A 297 -1.48 -17.70 11.73
CA ASP A 297 -2.35 -18.86 11.53
C ASP A 297 -1.65 -20.17 11.92
N SER A 298 -0.33 -20.29 11.73
CA SER A 298 0.45 -21.41 12.28
C SER A 298 0.38 -21.46 13.79
N ALA A 299 0.52 -20.31 14.46
CA ALA A 299 0.39 -20.24 15.92
C ALA A 299 -1.04 -20.55 16.39
N ALA A 300 -2.07 -20.12 15.66
CA ALA A 300 -3.47 -20.44 15.92
C ALA A 300 -3.76 -21.95 15.87
N VAL A 301 -3.11 -22.70 14.96
CA VAL A 301 -3.15 -24.18 14.97
C VAL A 301 -2.60 -24.72 16.29
N GLY A 302 -1.53 -24.11 16.82
CA GLY A 302 -0.96 -24.45 18.12
C GLY A 302 -1.95 -24.21 19.27
N VAL A 303 -2.62 -23.04 19.29
CA VAL A 303 -3.67 -22.71 20.26
C VAL A 303 -4.82 -23.71 20.20
N ALA A 304 -5.32 -24.03 19.01
CA ALA A 304 -6.40 -24.99 18.82
C ALA A 304 -5.98 -26.41 19.21
N THR A 305 -4.71 -26.78 19.03
CA THR A 305 -4.14 -28.06 19.44
C THR A 305 -4.03 -28.14 20.96
N ALA A 306 -3.55 -27.08 21.64
CA ALA A 306 -3.42 -27.03 23.09
C ALA A 306 -4.76 -27.23 23.82
N ARG A 307 -5.89 -26.78 23.21
CA ARG A 307 -7.25 -27.01 23.77
C ARG A 307 -7.67 -28.48 23.85
N LEU A 308 -6.95 -29.40 23.22
CA LEU A 308 -7.17 -30.85 23.33
C LEU A 308 -6.50 -31.47 24.57
N TYR A 309 -5.61 -30.75 25.21
CA TYR A 309 -4.81 -31.22 26.37
C TYR A 309 -5.42 -30.74 27.68
N PRO A 310 -4.97 -31.31 28.84
CA PRO A 310 -5.45 -30.89 30.13
C PRO A 310 -5.17 -29.42 30.43
N ASN A 311 -6.13 -28.70 30.97
CA ASN A 311 -5.93 -27.35 31.50
C ASN A 311 -5.81 -27.38 33.01
N VAL A 312 -4.76 -26.74 33.54
CA VAL A 312 -4.52 -26.55 34.96
C VAL A 312 -4.92 -25.14 35.36
N THR A 313 -5.71 -24.98 36.39
CA THR A 313 -6.07 -23.67 36.95
C THR A 313 -5.79 -23.66 38.45
N LEU A 314 -5.07 -22.66 38.92
CA LEU A 314 -4.84 -22.36 40.32
C LEU A 314 -5.70 -21.16 40.70
N SER A 315 -6.41 -21.23 41.82
CA SER A 315 -7.19 -20.10 42.33
C SER A 315 -6.98 -19.92 43.84
N ALA A 316 -6.97 -18.64 44.22
CA ALA A 316 -6.92 -18.21 45.63
C ALA A 316 -8.03 -17.17 45.82
N THR A 317 -8.95 -17.44 46.71
CA THR A 317 -10.04 -16.52 47.06
C THR A 317 -9.97 -16.16 48.53
N GLY A 318 -10.10 -14.89 48.88
CA GLY A 318 -10.16 -14.44 50.25
C GLY A 318 -11.11 -13.27 50.41
N GLY A 319 -11.79 -13.21 51.52
CA GLY A 319 -12.78 -12.17 51.73
C GLY A 319 -13.55 -12.28 53.02
N GLN A 320 -14.70 -11.63 53.05
CA GLN A 320 -15.65 -11.67 54.15
C GLN A 320 -17.03 -12.08 53.65
N GLN A 321 -17.70 -12.91 54.43
CA GLN A 321 -19.04 -13.43 54.07
C GLN A 321 -19.92 -13.42 55.31
N ALA A 322 -21.10 -12.81 55.25
CA ALA A 322 -22.02 -12.67 56.36
C ALA A 322 -23.50 -12.86 55.93
N LEU A 323 -24.36 -13.21 56.89
CA LEU A 323 -25.79 -13.37 56.68
C LEU A 323 -26.54 -12.07 56.75
N ASP A 324 -25.92 -11.02 57.28
CA ASP A 324 -26.46 -9.67 57.35
C ASP A 324 -25.37 -8.65 56.97
N SER A 325 -25.79 -7.50 56.44
CA SER A 325 -24.86 -6.48 55.95
C SER A 325 -24.12 -5.77 57.08
N SER A 326 -24.61 -5.75 58.33
CA SER A 326 -23.99 -5.08 59.45
C SER A 326 -22.83 -5.82 60.04
N SER A 327 -22.80 -7.13 59.88
CA SER A 327 -21.74 -8.02 60.35
C SER A 327 -20.66 -8.32 59.28
N LEU A 328 -20.85 -7.90 58.03
CA LEU A 328 -20.00 -8.25 56.91
C LEU A 328 -18.53 -7.94 57.14
N LEU A 329 -18.20 -6.78 57.70
CA LEU A 329 -16.81 -6.34 57.94
C LEU A 329 -16.24 -6.80 59.29
N GLN A 330 -16.87 -7.71 60.02
CA GLN A 330 -16.36 -8.26 61.26
C GLN A 330 -15.35 -9.37 60.98
N GLY A 331 -14.20 -9.35 61.61
CA GLY A 331 -13.08 -10.25 61.37
C GLY A 331 -13.41 -11.74 61.49
N VAL A 332 -14.47 -12.08 62.30
CA VAL A 332 -14.98 -13.46 62.45
C VAL A 332 -15.57 -14.05 61.15
N ASN A 333 -15.96 -13.20 60.22
CA ASN A 333 -16.58 -13.54 58.94
C ASN A 333 -15.55 -13.70 57.79
N THR A 334 -14.25 -13.70 58.11
CA THR A 334 -13.18 -13.85 57.10
C THR A 334 -13.09 -15.32 56.65
N PHE A 335 -12.99 -15.50 55.35
CA PHE A 335 -12.71 -16.78 54.70
C PHE A 335 -11.57 -16.72 53.71
N TRP A 336 -10.95 -17.81 53.44
CA TRP A 336 -10.03 -17.99 52.33
C TRP A 336 -10.10 -19.42 51.79
N THR A 337 -9.80 -19.55 50.49
CA THR A 337 -9.78 -20.83 49.79
C THR A 337 -8.62 -20.83 48.80
N LEU A 338 -7.83 -21.92 48.81
CA LEU A 338 -6.85 -22.24 47.78
C LEU A 338 -7.32 -23.48 47.04
N ALA A 339 -7.39 -23.42 45.73
CA ALA A 339 -7.79 -24.55 44.91
C ALA A 339 -6.85 -24.73 43.72
N ALA A 340 -6.64 -25.95 43.33
CA ALA A 340 -6.00 -26.36 42.10
C ALA A 340 -6.94 -27.30 41.36
N SER A 341 -7.23 -27.03 40.11
CA SER A 341 -8.08 -27.88 39.27
C SER A 341 -7.33 -28.31 38.01
N LEU A 342 -7.58 -29.55 37.60
CA LEU A 342 -7.11 -30.11 36.32
C LEU A 342 -8.33 -30.58 35.56
N THR A 343 -8.53 -30.03 34.38
CA THR A 343 -9.67 -30.37 33.52
C THR A 343 -9.16 -30.91 32.18
N GLN A 344 -9.46 -32.19 31.90
CA GLN A 344 -9.17 -32.83 30.62
C GLN A 344 -10.45 -33.00 29.80
N PRO A 345 -10.54 -32.42 28.58
CA PRO A 345 -11.66 -32.71 27.69
C PRO A 345 -11.65 -34.19 27.25
N ILE A 346 -12.70 -34.94 27.58
CA ILE A 346 -12.83 -36.37 27.19
C ILE A 346 -13.72 -36.51 25.97
N PHE A 347 -14.87 -35.87 26.01
CA PHE A 347 -15.84 -35.92 24.91
C PHE A 347 -16.60 -34.61 24.76
N HIS A 348 -16.48 -33.99 23.62
CA HIS A 348 -17.14 -32.73 23.26
C HIS A 348 -17.85 -32.84 21.88
N GLY A 349 -18.38 -34.02 21.55
CA GLY A 349 -19.13 -34.23 20.30
C GLY A 349 -18.33 -33.93 19.01
N GLY A 350 -16.99 -34.02 19.10
CA GLY A 350 -16.09 -33.72 17.97
C GLY A 350 -15.70 -32.24 17.83
N THR A 351 -16.28 -31.31 18.62
CA THR A 351 -16.09 -29.84 18.47
C THR A 351 -14.61 -29.43 18.48
N LEU A 352 -13.83 -29.89 19.46
CA LEU A 352 -12.41 -29.47 19.58
C LEU A 352 -11.55 -29.99 18.40
N ARG A 353 -11.84 -31.17 17.89
CA ARG A 353 -11.16 -31.70 16.70
C ARG A 353 -11.50 -30.94 15.46
N ALA A 354 -12.80 -30.58 15.29
CA ALA A 354 -13.26 -29.77 14.19
C ALA A 354 -12.67 -28.36 14.22
N GLN A 355 -12.56 -27.73 15.41
CA GLN A 355 -11.90 -26.43 15.57
C GLN A 355 -10.40 -26.49 15.20
N ARG A 356 -9.69 -27.54 15.61
CA ARG A 356 -8.29 -27.73 15.20
C ARG A 356 -8.18 -27.92 13.68
N GLN A 357 -9.06 -28.73 13.07
CA GLN A 357 -9.06 -28.91 11.62
C GLN A 357 -9.35 -27.60 10.89
N ALA A 358 -10.31 -26.82 11.35
CA ALA A 358 -10.61 -25.50 10.81
C ALA A 358 -9.39 -24.56 10.85
N ALA A 359 -8.63 -24.57 11.96
CA ALA A 359 -7.39 -23.78 12.05
C ALA A 359 -6.32 -24.26 11.05
N ILE A 360 -6.21 -25.57 10.81
CA ILE A 360 -5.32 -26.13 9.78
C ILE A 360 -5.75 -25.68 8.38
N ASP A 361 -7.06 -25.71 8.10
CA ASP A 361 -7.60 -25.30 6.80
C ASP A 361 -7.40 -23.79 6.56
N VAL A 362 -7.52 -22.95 7.60
CA VAL A 362 -7.18 -21.52 7.54
C VAL A 362 -5.70 -21.32 7.25
N TYR A 363 -4.80 -22.03 7.94
CA TYR A 363 -3.37 -21.97 7.64
C TYR A 363 -3.05 -22.35 6.19
N GLN A 364 -3.71 -23.36 5.62
CA GLN A 364 -3.53 -23.73 4.22
C GLN A 364 -4.04 -22.64 3.26
N ALA A 365 -5.15 -21.99 3.59
CA ALA A 365 -5.67 -20.87 2.83
C ALA A 365 -4.69 -19.68 2.84
N SER A 366 -4.12 -19.36 4.01
CA SER A 366 -3.11 -18.29 4.15
C SER A 366 -1.81 -18.62 3.40
N LEU A 367 -1.41 -19.90 3.36
CA LEU A 367 -0.26 -20.32 2.56
C LEU A 367 -0.50 -20.06 1.05
N ALA A 368 -1.65 -20.47 0.55
CA ALA A 368 -2.02 -20.21 -0.85
C ALA A 368 -2.10 -18.70 -1.15
N THR A 369 -2.60 -17.89 -0.20
CA THR A 369 -2.64 -16.43 -0.33
C THR A 369 -1.23 -15.84 -0.37
N TYR A 370 -0.33 -16.30 0.50
CA TYR A 370 1.08 -15.89 0.47
C TYR A 370 1.73 -16.21 -0.88
N GLU A 371 1.57 -17.44 -1.38
CA GLU A 371 2.10 -17.86 -2.69
C GLU A 371 1.55 -16.99 -3.83
N GLN A 372 0.24 -16.68 -3.81
CA GLN A 372 -0.39 -15.80 -4.79
C GLN A 372 0.19 -14.38 -4.73
N THR A 373 0.37 -13.81 -3.53
CA THR A 373 0.95 -12.48 -3.35
C THR A 373 2.38 -12.41 -3.89
N VAL A 374 3.16 -13.48 -3.71
CA VAL A 374 4.52 -13.57 -4.30
C VAL A 374 4.45 -13.55 -5.82
N LEU A 375 3.55 -14.34 -6.43
CA LEU A 375 3.38 -14.37 -7.89
C LEU A 375 2.95 -13.02 -8.45
N GLU A 376 2.01 -12.34 -7.81
CA GLU A 376 1.56 -11.00 -8.19
C GLU A 376 2.68 -9.97 -8.08
N GLY A 377 3.51 -10.07 -7.04
CA GLY A 377 4.69 -9.22 -6.90
C GLY A 377 5.70 -9.40 -8.03
N LEU A 378 5.98 -10.65 -8.41
CA LEU A 378 6.86 -10.96 -9.55
C LEU A 378 6.27 -10.47 -10.88
N GLN A 379 4.95 -10.65 -11.07
CA GLN A 379 4.24 -10.16 -12.25
C GLN A 379 4.35 -8.65 -12.37
N GLN A 380 4.09 -7.88 -11.31
CA GLN A 380 4.16 -6.42 -11.34
C GLN A 380 5.53 -5.91 -11.76
N VAL A 381 6.62 -6.52 -11.27
CA VAL A 381 7.97 -6.15 -11.71
C VAL A 381 8.19 -6.51 -13.17
N ALA A 382 7.76 -7.70 -13.61
CA ALA A 382 7.89 -8.13 -15.00
C ALA A 382 7.16 -7.19 -15.96
N ASP A 383 5.91 -6.85 -15.64
CA ASP A 383 5.07 -5.96 -16.45
C ASP A 383 5.67 -4.56 -16.54
N THR A 384 6.18 -4.03 -15.42
CA THR A 384 6.79 -2.70 -15.38
C THR A 384 8.12 -2.64 -16.15
N LEU A 385 8.94 -3.68 -16.07
CA LEU A 385 10.17 -3.76 -16.86
C LEU A 385 9.90 -3.79 -18.36
N GLN A 386 8.85 -4.50 -18.77
CA GLN A 386 8.43 -4.51 -20.18
C GLN A 386 7.87 -3.14 -20.59
N ALA A 387 7.04 -2.52 -19.75
CA ALA A 387 6.50 -1.19 -20.00
C ALA A 387 7.62 -0.16 -20.22
N LEU A 388 8.64 -0.12 -19.36
CA LEU A 388 9.77 0.79 -19.49
C LEU A 388 10.53 0.63 -20.81
N ALA A 389 10.72 -0.60 -21.29
CA ALA A 389 11.35 -0.86 -22.57
C ALA A 389 10.51 -0.30 -23.75
N GLN A 390 9.19 -0.53 -23.71
CA GLN A 390 8.28 -0.03 -24.74
C GLN A 390 8.11 1.49 -24.69
N ASP A 391 8.12 2.08 -23.50
CA ASP A 391 8.03 3.53 -23.34
C ASP A 391 9.28 4.24 -23.88
N ALA A 392 10.46 3.66 -23.75
CA ALA A 392 11.67 4.21 -24.33
C ALA A 392 11.58 4.26 -25.87
N GLU A 393 11.07 3.19 -26.49
CA GLU A 393 10.82 3.15 -27.93
C GLU A 393 9.73 4.15 -28.34
N LEU A 394 8.64 4.22 -27.59
CA LEU A 394 7.54 5.17 -27.85
C LEU A 394 8.01 6.62 -27.79
N VAL A 395 8.77 7.03 -26.77
CA VAL A 395 9.33 8.37 -26.66
C VAL A 395 10.22 8.68 -27.86
N GLY A 396 11.05 7.74 -28.32
CA GLY A 396 11.88 7.88 -29.51
C GLY A 396 11.05 8.11 -30.78
N ALA A 397 10.02 7.29 -30.99
CA ALA A 397 9.12 7.40 -32.13
C ALA A 397 8.32 8.73 -32.12
N GLN A 398 7.81 9.14 -30.95
CA GLN A 398 7.07 10.39 -30.79
C GLN A 398 7.97 11.63 -31.01
N ARG A 399 9.23 11.57 -30.61
CA ARG A 399 10.21 12.63 -30.88
C ARG A 399 10.45 12.81 -32.38
N GLN A 400 10.67 11.70 -33.09
CA GLN A 400 10.84 11.73 -34.56
C GLN A 400 9.58 12.24 -35.27
N LEU A 401 8.40 11.79 -34.81
CA LEU A 401 7.11 12.28 -35.33
C LEU A 401 6.96 13.79 -35.12
N LEU A 402 7.26 14.30 -33.92
CA LEU A 402 7.16 15.72 -33.58
C LEU A 402 8.12 16.56 -34.41
N GLU A 403 9.36 16.13 -34.60
CA GLU A 403 10.36 16.81 -35.42
C GLU A 403 9.90 16.90 -36.89
N SER A 404 9.44 15.75 -37.43
CA SER A 404 8.94 15.73 -38.83
C SER A 404 7.68 16.58 -39.01
N ALA A 405 6.72 16.50 -38.09
CA ALA A 405 5.48 17.27 -38.15
C ALA A 405 5.72 18.76 -37.95
N SER A 406 6.64 19.17 -37.07
CA SER A 406 6.99 20.57 -36.86
C SER A 406 7.64 21.18 -38.11
N THR A 407 8.55 20.44 -38.77
CA THR A 407 9.19 20.86 -40.02
C THR A 407 8.16 20.97 -41.15
N ALA A 408 7.28 19.96 -41.28
CA ALA A 408 6.23 19.98 -42.27
C ALA A 408 5.27 21.18 -42.10
N LEU A 409 4.88 21.45 -40.84
CA LEU A 409 4.03 22.60 -40.52
C LEU A 409 4.71 23.93 -40.88
N ALA A 410 6.00 24.10 -40.55
CA ALA A 410 6.74 25.33 -40.89
C ALA A 410 6.75 25.58 -42.40
N LEU A 411 7.12 24.53 -43.19
CA LEU A 411 7.10 24.63 -44.67
C LEU A 411 5.71 24.88 -45.21
N GLN A 412 4.67 24.28 -44.63
CA GLN A 412 3.30 24.45 -45.08
C GLN A 412 2.76 25.86 -44.77
N ARG A 413 3.13 26.47 -43.65
CA ARG A 413 2.82 27.86 -43.29
C ARG A 413 3.44 28.82 -44.29
N GLU A 414 4.71 28.63 -44.66
CA GLU A 414 5.37 29.45 -45.69
C GLU A 414 4.70 29.29 -47.07
N SER A 415 4.38 28.06 -47.48
CA SER A 415 3.72 27.76 -48.75
C SER A 415 2.33 28.40 -48.84
N TYR A 416 1.54 28.30 -47.75
CA TYR A 416 0.21 28.93 -47.69
C TYR A 416 0.29 30.45 -47.69
N ALA A 417 1.24 31.03 -46.97
CA ALA A 417 1.47 32.50 -46.99
C ALA A 417 1.87 33.00 -48.39
N ALA A 418 2.66 32.21 -49.11
CA ALA A 418 3.07 32.51 -50.50
C ALA A 418 1.97 32.24 -51.55
N GLY A 419 0.79 31.71 -51.13
CA GLY A 419 -0.30 31.35 -52.05
C GLY A 419 -0.02 30.09 -52.90
N LYS A 420 0.93 29.25 -52.51
CA LYS A 420 1.34 28.03 -53.22
C LYS A 420 0.62 26.77 -52.75
N SER A 421 -0.09 26.82 -51.63
CA SER A 421 -0.89 25.74 -51.06
C SER A 421 -2.26 26.25 -50.60
N ASP A 422 -3.21 25.33 -50.43
CA ASP A 422 -4.55 25.65 -49.95
C ASP A 422 -4.65 25.55 -48.40
N LEU A 423 -5.78 26.02 -47.85
CA LEU A 423 -6.05 26.01 -46.43
C LEU A 423 -6.14 24.58 -45.86
N LEU A 424 -6.68 23.63 -46.64
CA LEU A 424 -6.86 22.25 -46.18
C LEU A 424 -5.51 21.59 -45.87
N GLN A 425 -4.49 21.83 -46.73
CA GLN A 425 -3.14 21.32 -46.54
C GLN A 425 -2.51 21.92 -45.27
N LEU A 426 -2.74 23.21 -45.00
CA LEU A 426 -2.28 23.84 -43.75
C LEU A 426 -2.93 23.19 -42.51
N ILE A 427 -4.26 23.04 -42.52
CA ILE A 427 -5.00 22.38 -41.39
C ILE A 427 -4.52 20.94 -41.16
N VAL A 428 -4.25 20.18 -42.22
CA VAL A 428 -3.73 18.83 -42.11
C VAL A 428 -2.35 18.81 -41.40
N ALA A 429 -1.46 19.74 -41.77
CA ALA A 429 -0.14 19.86 -41.14
C ALA A 429 -0.23 20.31 -39.66
N GLU A 430 -1.13 21.24 -39.37
CA GLU A 430 -1.41 21.72 -37.99
C GLU A 430 -1.92 20.59 -37.11
N ARG A 431 -2.86 19.78 -37.56
CA ARG A 431 -3.37 18.61 -36.87
C ARG A 431 -2.29 17.56 -36.60
N ALA A 432 -1.46 17.29 -37.61
CA ALA A 432 -0.35 16.33 -37.45
C ALA A 432 0.65 16.81 -36.39
N TYR A 433 1.00 18.08 -36.40
CA TYR A 433 1.87 18.67 -35.36
C TYR A 433 1.25 18.63 -33.96
N GLN A 434 -0.02 19.02 -33.84
CA GLN A 434 -0.76 18.97 -32.58
C GLN A 434 -0.78 17.53 -31.99
N GLN A 435 -1.16 16.58 -32.84
CA GLN A 435 -1.20 15.16 -32.41
C GLN A 435 0.17 14.66 -31.97
N ALA A 436 1.24 14.99 -32.70
CA ALA A 436 2.61 14.65 -32.34
C ALA A 436 3.05 15.28 -31.01
N ARG A 437 2.69 16.55 -30.79
CA ARG A 437 3.01 17.27 -29.55
C ARG A 437 2.31 16.69 -28.33
N LEU A 438 0.99 16.44 -28.42
CA LEU A 438 0.22 15.79 -27.37
C LEU A 438 0.73 14.37 -27.10
N GLY A 439 1.05 13.61 -28.16
CA GLY A 439 1.64 12.29 -28.07
C GLY A 439 2.99 12.30 -27.34
N MET A 440 3.84 13.29 -27.61
CA MET A 440 5.14 13.45 -26.94
C MET A 440 4.98 13.73 -25.44
N VAL A 441 4.11 14.67 -25.06
CA VAL A 441 3.80 14.99 -23.66
C VAL A 441 3.30 13.75 -22.90
N THR A 442 2.39 13.00 -23.52
CA THR A 442 1.83 11.79 -22.93
C THR A 442 2.88 10.67 -22.79
N ALA A 443 3.72 10.47 -23.81
CA ALA A 443 4.77 9.46 -23.79
C ALA A 443 5.84 9.74 -22.72
N GLN A 444 6.25 11.01 -22.59
CA GLN A 444 7.18 11.42 -21.52
C GLN A 444 6.61 11.20 -20.12
N ALA A 445 5.35 11.62 -19.89
CA ALA A 445 4.69 11.42 -18.62
C ALA A 445 4.57 9.94 -18.27
N ARG A 446 4.16 9.10 -19.23
CA ARG A 446 4.04 7.65 -19.03
C ARG A 446 5.35 7.02 -18.62
N ARG A 447 6.46 7.36 -19.29
CA ARG A 447 7.78 6.84 -18.95
C ARG A 447 8.22 7.21 -17.53
N LEU A 448 7.93 8.45 -17.08
CA LEU A 448 8.19 8.88 -15.70
C LEU A 448 7.33 8.11 -14.70
N GLN A 449 6.04 7.89 -15.01
CA GLN A 449 5.11 7.13 -14.18
C GLN A 449 5.53 5.66 -14.05
N ASP A 450 5.90 4.99 -15.16
CA ASP A 450 6.32 3.60 -15.14
C ASP A 450 7.70 3.43 -14.45
N THR A 451 8.57 4.46 -14.51
CA THR A 451 9.79 4.53 -13.69
C THR A 451 9.46 4.59 -12.19
N ALA A 452 8.49 5.42 -11.78
CA ALA A 452 8.04 5.48 -10.40
C ALA A 452 7.39 4.15 -9.96
N GLN A 453 6.60 3.56 -10.84
CA GLN A 453 5.95 2.27 -10.60
C GLN A 453 6.97 1.13 -10.41
N LEU A 454 8.13 1.16 -11.11
CA LEU A 454 9.20 0.19 -10.88
C LEU A 454 9.73 0.28 -9.44
N PHE A 455 9.98 1.48 -8.91
CA PHE A 455 10.42 1.65 -7.52
C PHE A 455 9.39 1.10 -6.53
N VAL A 456 8.11 1.36 -6.77
CA VAL A 456 7.01 0.82 -5.96
C VAL A 456 6.94 -0.71 -6.06
N ALA A 457 7.00 -1.27 -7.27
CA ALA A 457 6.95 -2.71 -7.49
C ALA A 457 8.12 -3.47 -6.85
N LEU A 458 9.27 -2.83 -6.74
CA LEU A 458 10.46 -3.38 -6.07
C LEU A 458 10.46 -3.18 -4.54
N GLY A 459 9.45 -2.53 -3.97
CA GLY A 459 9.30 -2.35 -2.52
C GLY A 459 9.76 -0.99 -1.97
N GLY A 460 10.30 -0.06 -2.80
CA GLY A 460 10.45 1.36 -2.49
C GLY A 460 11.32 1.77 -1.30
N GLY A 461 12.25 0.94 -0.82
CA GLY A 461 13.24 1.34 0.20
C GLY A 461 12.68 1.62 1.61
N TRP A 462 11.43 1.24 1.91
CA TRP A 462 10.74 1.52 3.17
C TRP A 462 11.49 1.06 4.43
N TRP A 463 12.37 0.06 4.31
CA TRP A 463 13.15 -0.49 5.43
C TRP A 463 14.19 0.47 6.01
N GLU A 464 14.46 1.58 5.33
CA GLU A 464 15.32 2.67 5.80
C GLU A 464 14.49 3.88 6.28
N ALA A 465 13.16 3.83 6.16
CA ALA A 465 12.26 4.90 6.60
C ALA A 465 11.92 4.74 8.08
N ASP A 466 11.87 5.84 8.82
CA ASP A 466 11.36 5.90 10.20
C ASP A 466 9.81 5.86 10.16
N LEU A 467 9.22 4.67 10.26
CA LEU A 467 7.78 4.41 10.17
C LEU A 467 7.10 4.33 11.54
#